data_ee045a768371da2c72c8ec91d297f90b
#
_entry.id   ee045a768371da2c72c8ec91d297f90b
#
_cell.length_a   1.000
_cell.length_b   1.000
_cell.length_c   1.000
_cell.angle_alpha   90.00
_cell.angle_beta   90.00
_cell.angle_gamma   90.00
#
_symmetry.space_group_name_H-M   'P 1'
#
loop_
_entity.id
_entity.type
_entity.pdbx_description
1 polymer ?
#
loop_
_entity_poly.entity_id
_entity_poly.type
_entity_poly.pdbx_seq_one_letter_code
_entity_poly.pdbx_strand_id
1 'polypeptide(L)'
;MPKAYLRQTGNEAIVDVLTESAMPAERMGSPNATRVLFGPFELSIAERSLKKAAEVVPIGGRAFDILAALIDSGEEVVSKAELIAKVWPDVTLEEGSLRVHLSALRKALRDGQFGTKYIVNVQGRGYRLVVPIKRQPDDHERDDMPSGVSNLPPPLSRMIGREDVVRDIRTMLKSQQLTTILGAGGIGKTTVALAVGHAALVDFAGQVFFVDVSTVNDKEQVIGAVATAIGLDPQFVDPEEALLRSLSHRKALLILDGCEHLTKMTAEIADCILRGAPGINMLAASREALQLASEHVFRLRPLDCPPEQLGQTAAEVLFYPAARLFAECVGTLMISC
;
A
#
# COMPACT_ATOMS: atom_id res chain seq x y z
N MET A 1 14.08 51.31 -53.28
CA MET A 1 15.25 52.07 -53.67
C MET A 1 15.35 53.31 -52.80
N PRO A 2 16.52 53.82 -52.47
CA PRO A 2 17.69 53.17 -51.83
C PRO A 2 18.01 53.85 -50.51
N LYS A 3 18.92 53.53 -49.68
CA LYS A 3 20.38 53.40 -49.78
C LYS A 3 20.95 52.82 -48.50
N ALA A 4 21.88 51.93 -48.67
CA ALA A 4 22.89 51.51 -47.70
C ALA A 4 23.80 52.65 -47.27
N TYR A 5 24.44 52.54 -46.08
CA TYR A 5 25.82 52.91 -45.87
C TYR A 5 26.46 52.08 -44.78
N LEU A 6 27.53 51.46 -45.18
CA LEU A 6 28.53 50.73 -44.40
C LEU A 6 29.47 51.73 -43.65
N ARG A 7 30.03 51.29 -42.52
CA ARG A 7 31.49 51.28 -42.16
C ARG A 7 31.65 50.93 -40.71
N GLN A 8 32.19 49.77 -40.40
CA GLN A 8 33.59 49.40 -40.19
C GLN A 8 34.31 50.30 -39.18
N THR A 9 34.83 49.73 -38.17
CA THR A 9 36.14 49.33 -37.64
C THR A 9 36.09 49.32 -36.14
N GLY A 10 36.58 48.42 -35.34
CA GLY A 10 37.72 47.56 -35.39
C GLY A 10 38.28 47.43 -33.98
N ASN A 11 38.78 46.28 -33.72
CA ASN A 11 39.84 45.97 -32.73
C ASN A 11 39.46 45.58 -31.29
N GLU A 12 39.57 44.28 -31.05
CA GLU A 12 40.42 43.57 -30.06
C GLU A 12 40.45 44.09 -28.63
N ALA A 13 39.95 43.25 -27.70
CA ALA A 13 40.75 42.76 -26.59
C ALA A 13 40.00 41.60 -25.88
N ILE A 14 40.69 40.52 -25.83
CA ILE A 14 40.49 39.31 -25.06
C ILE A 14 40.43 39.66 -23.57
N VAL A 15 39.40 39.28 -22.84
CA VAL A 15 39.48 38.96 -21.40
C VAL A 15 38.56 37.82 -21.09
N ASP A 16 39.14 36.89 -20.41
CA ASP A 16 38.69 35.58 -19.99
C ASP A 16 37.29 35.49 -19.36
N VAL A 17 36.67 34.47 -19.78
CA VAL A 17 35.44 33.88 -19.29
C VAL A 17 35.67 33.25 -17.94
N LEU A 18 34.93 33.66 -16.96
CA LEU A 18 34.49 32.76 -15.88
C LEU A 18 32.99 32.54 -16.05
N THR A 19 32.69 31.46 -16.69
CA THR A 19 31.34 30.83 -16.68
C THR A 19 31.00 30.44 -15.27
N GLU A 20 30.27 31.27 -14.60
CA GLU A 20 29.54 30.93 -13.41
C GLU A 20 28.35 30.10 -13.84
N SER A 21 28.52 28.77 -13.78
CA SER A 21 27.49 27.79 -13.97
C SER A 21 26.47 27.96 -12.85
N ALA A 22 25.33 28.57 -13.17
CA ALA A 22 24.17 28.57 -12.30
C ALA A 22 23.73 27.14 -12.10
N MET A 23 24.02 26.58 -10.93
CA MET A 23 23.43 25.36 -10.44
C MET A 23 21.90 25.54 -10.39
N PRO A 24 21.11 24.59 -10.91
CA PRO A 24 19.66 24.68 -10.77
C PRO A 24 19.29 24.52 -9.29
N ALA A 25 18.44 25.41 -8.83
CA ALA A 25 17.85 25.37 -7.50
C ALA A 25 17.34 23.95 -7.21
N GLU A 26 17.95 23.31 -6.24
CA GLU A 26 17.48 22.04 -5.70
C GLU A 26 16.00 22.23 -5.29
N ARG A 27 15.14 21.48 -5.94
CA ARG A 27 13.74 21.35 -5.56
C ARG A 27 13.72 20.85 -4.12
N MET A 28 13.22 21.68 -3.24
CA MET A 28 12.81 21.26 -1.91
C MET A 28 11.77 20.14 -2.11
N GLY A 29 12.18 18.90 -1.92
CA GLY A 29 11.31 17.74 -1.97
C GLY A 29 10.22 17.86 -0.90
N SER A 30 9.02 17.53 -1.26
CA SER A 30 7.86 17.41 -0.36
C SER A 30 8.19 16.56 0.86
N PRO A 31 7.77 16.96 2.08
CA PRO A 31 8.10 16.24 3.32
C PRO A 31 7.19 15.04 3.59
N ASN A 32 6.89 14.22 2.58
CA ASN A 32 6.00 13.09 2.80
C ASN A 32 6.66 11.76 2.46
N ALA A 33 6.58 10.84 3.42
CA ALA A 33 6.96 9.43 3.35
C ALA A 33 8.47 9.13 3.35
N THR A 34 9.17 9.45 4.43
CA THR A 34 10.55 9.01 4.62
C THR A 34 10.64 8.12 5.85
N ARG A 35 11.05 6.88 5.66
CA ARG A 35 11.52 6.02 6.75
C ARG A 35 12.96 6.41 7.07
N VAL A 36 13.21 6.66 8.32
CA VAL A 36 14.53 7.08 8.77
C VAL A 36 15.09 6.03 9.72
N LEU A 37 16.23 5.46 9.33
CA LEU A 37 16.97 4.53 10.17
C LEU A 37 18.08 5.28 10.92
N PHE A 38 18.14 5.10 12.22
CA PHE A 38 19.21 5.64 13.06
C PHE A 38 19.52 4.67 14.21
N GLY A 39 20.75 4.20 14.27
CA GLY A 39 21.12 3.11 15.18
C GLY A 39 20.20 1.88 14.97
N PRO A 40 19.60 1.31 16.05
CA PRO A 40 18.66 0.18 15.94
C PRO A 40 17.22 0.60 15.74
N PHE A 41 16.94 1.89 15.52
CA PHE A 41 15.60 2.45 15.40
C PHE A 41 15.23 2.76 13.96
N GLU A 42 13.94 2.56 13.67
CA GLU A 42 13.26 2.96 12.45
C GLU A 42 12.13 3.94 12.81
N LEU A 43 12.20 5.15 12.29
CA LEU A 43 11.16 6.18 12.41
C LEU A 43 10.36 6.25 11.13
N SER A 44 9.05 6.05 11.20
CA SER A 44 8.11 6.36 10.12
C SER A 44 7.41 7.67 10.44
N ILE A 45 7.64 8.69 9.60
CA ILE A 45 7.00 10.00 9.78
C ILE A 45 5.53 9.91 9.42
N ALA A 46 5.19 9.16 8.35
CA ALA A 46 3.82 8.97 7.89
C ALA A 46 2.95 8.23 8.93
N GLU A 47 3.45 7.14 9.50
CA GLU A 47 2.75 6.36 10.52
C GLU A 47 2.86 6.98 11.92
N ARG A 48 3.66 8.04 12.11
CA ARG A 48 4.02 8.61 13.42
C ARG A 48 4.45 7.53 14.41
N SER A 49 5.24 6.56 13.95
CA SER A 49 5.66 5.40 14.70
C SER A 49 7.19 5.31 14.82
N LEU A 50 7.65 4.85 15.98
CA LEU A 50 9.04 4.50 16.22
C LEU A 50 9.11 3.00 16.49
N LYS A 51 9.96 2.28 15.75
CA LYS A 51 10.17 0.84 15.91
C LYS A 51 11.62 0.55 16.28
N LYS A 52 11.85 -0.53 17.01
CA LYS A 52 13.17 -1.10 17.28
C LYS A 52 13.12 -2.59 17.05
N ALA A 53 13.91 -3.12 16.12
CA ALA A 53 13.90 -4.53 15.73
C ALA A 53 12.46 -5.06 15.49
N ALA A 54 11.66 -4.30 14.70
CA ALA A 54 10.25 -4.55 14.38
C ALA A 54 9.24 -4.40 15.54
N GLU A 55 9.66 -4.15 16.78
CA GLU A 55 8.76 -3.85 17.89
C GLU A 55 8.47 -2.34 17.99
N VAL A 56 7.21 -1.98 18.21
CA VAL A 56 6.80 -0.58 18.38
C VAL A 56 7.30 -0.07 19.74
N VAL A 57 8.08 1.02 19.71
CA VAL A 57 8.52 1.73 20.89
C VAL A 57 7.49 2.80 21.25
N PRO A 58 6.84 2.73 22.43
CA PRO A 58 5.85 3.73 22.80
C PRO A 58 6.53 5.08 23.04
N ILE A 59 6.12 6.09 22.28
CA ILE A 59 6.61 7.46 22.35
C ILE A 59 5.44 8.42 22.34
N GLY A 60 5.45 9.42 23.22
CA GLY A 60 4.42 10.45 23.24
C GLY A 60 4.52 11.38 22.04
N GLY A 61 3.38 11.88 21.54
CA GLY A 61 3.31 12.67 20.30
C GLY A 61 4.30 13.85 20.24
N ARG A 62 4.46 14.62 21.32
CA ARG A 62 5.43 15.73 21.36
C ARG A 62 6.88 15.28 21.39
N ALA A 63 7.15 14.15 22.02
CA ALA A 63 8.49 13.55 22.00
C ALA A 63 8.83 13.01 20.59
N PHE A 64 7.82 12.51 19.87
CA PHE A 64 7.94 12.14 18.45
C PHE A 64 8.24 13.36 17.57
N ASP A 65 7.50 14.47 17.75
CA ASP A 65 7.70 15.69 16.97
C ASP A 65 9.10 16.29 17.20
N ILE A 66 9.63 16.23 18.43
CA ILE A 66 11.01 16.64 18.74
C ILE A 66 12.01 15.74 17.99
N LEU A 67 11.80 14.42 18.00
CA LEU A 67 12.69 13.48 17.31
C LEU A 67 12.68 13.74 15.81
N ALA A 68 11.51 13.93 15.21
CA ALA A 68 11.36 14.26 13.79
C ALA A 68 12.08 15.57 13.44
N ALA A 69 11.94 16.61 14.26
CA ALA A 69 12.63 17.89 14.05
C ALA A 69 14.15 17.79 14.14
N LEU A 70 14.68 16.95 15.05
CA LEU A 70 16.12 16.69 15.16
C LEU A 70 16.65 15.89 13.96
N ILE A 71 15.89 14.91 13.49
CA ILE A 71 16.23 14.10 12.30
C ILE A 71 16.21 14.95 11.04
N ASP A 72 15.24 15.83 10.90
CA ASP A 72 15.12 16.72 9.75
C ASP A 72 16.31 17.68 9.63
N SER A 73 16.80 18.16 10.75
CA SER A 73 17.99 19.02 10.81
C SER A 73 19.33 18.26 10.66
N GLY A 74 19.31 16.93 10.53
CA GLY A 74 20.49 16.11 10.29
C GLY A 74 21.52 16.23 11.42
N GLU A 75 22.76 16.60 11.06
CA GLU A 75 23.86 16.77 12.01
C GLU A 75 23.91 18.19 12.62
N GLU A 76 23.02 19.08 12.24
CA GLU A 76 23.02 20.46 12.71
C GLU A 76 22.47 20.57 14.14
N VAL A 77 22.91 21.59 14.86
CA VAL A 77 22.41 21.89 16.21
C VAL A 77 21.13 22.71 16.09
N VAL A 78 20.04 22.16 16.56
CA VAL A 78 18.75 22.86 16.61
C VAL A 78 18.65 23.60 17.94
N SER A 79 18.41 24.91 17.88
CA SER A 79 18.24 25.72 19.07
C SER A 79 16.94 25.35 19.83
N LYS A 80 16.89 25.70 21.09
CA LYS A 80 15.67 25.49 21.90
C LYS A 80 14.47 26.24 21.33
N ALA A 81 14.71 27.47 20.86
CA ALA A 81 13.65 28.30 20.27
C ALA A 81 13.10 27.70 18.98
N GLU A 82 13.96 27.19 18.11
CA GLU A 82 13.55 26.48 16.88
C GLU A 82 12.79 25.20 17.16
N LEU A 83 13.22 24.39 18.15
CA LEU A 83 12.47 23.19 18.56
C LEU A 83 11.10 23.54 19.09
N ILE A 84 10.99 24.60 19.92
CA ILE A 84 9.70 25.06 20.42
C ILE A 84 8.82 25.55 19.27
N ALA A 85 9.34 26.37 18.37
CA ALA A 85 8.58 26.88 17.23
C ALA A 85 8.10 25.78 16.28
N LYS A 86 8.94 24.75 16.01
CA LYS A 86 8.58 23.62 15.15
C LYS A 86 7.55 22.68 15.80
N VAL A 87 7.66 22.43 17.10
CA VAL A 87 6.83 21.43 17.79
C VAL A 87 5.55 22.04 18.40
N TRP A 88 5.56 23.34 18.70
CA TRP A 88 4.40 24.07 19.26
C TRP A 88 4.21 25.42 18.57
N PRO A 89 3.79 25.45 17.31
CA PRO A 89 3.69 26.70 16.53
C PRO A 89 2.72 27.74 17.11
N ASP A 90 1.70 27.29 17.86
CA ASP A 90 0.61 28.15 18.34
C ASP A 90 0.63 28.39 19.86
N VAL A 91 1.69 27.99 20.56
CA VAL A 91 1.75 28.04 22.02
C VAL A 91 3.05 28.66 22.52
N THR A 92 2.95 29.70 23.31
CA THR A 92 4.12 30.24 24.05
C THR A 92 4.41 29.31 25.23
N LEU A 93 5.44 28.50 25.11
CA LEU A 93 5.84 27.51 26.14
C LEU A 93 7.08 27.96 26.89
N GLU A 94 7.10 27.67 28.19
CA GLU A 94 8.29 27.79 29.02
C GLU A 94 9.28 26.66 28.68
N GLU A 95 10.59 26.92 28.78
CA GLU A 95 11.67 25.94 28.52
C GLU A 95 11.54 24.65 29.34
N GLY A 96 10.79 24.67 30.45
CA GLY A 96 10.51 23.52 31.29
C GLY A 96 9.81 22.38 30.56
N SER A 97 8.83 22.71 29.71
CA SER A 97 8.05 21.71 28.94
C SER A 97 8.91 20.96 27.93
N LEU A 98 9.81 21.65 27.23
CA LEU A 98 10.75 21.02 26.29
C LEU A 98 11.64 19.97 27.00
N ARG A 99 12.11 20.28 28.22
CA ARG A 99 12.95 19.35 29.00
C ARG A 99 12.22 18.06 29.38
N VAL A 100 10.93 18.17 29.74
CA VAL A 100 10.10 16.98 30.07
C VAL A 100 9.98 16.05 28.88
N HIS A 101 9.66 16.58 27.69
CA HIS A 101 9.50 15.77 26.47
C HIS A 101 10.83 15.21 25.97
N LEU A 102 11.92 15.96 26.07
CA LEU A 102 13.27 15.46 25.78
C LEU A 102 13.69 14.34 26.75
N SER A 103 13.32 14.42 28.02
CA SER A 103 13.57 13.36 28.99
C SER A 103 12.79 12.09 28.65
N ALA A 104 11.50 12.24 28.28
CA ALA A 104 10.68 11.13 27.80
C ALA A 104 11.25 10.49 26.51
N LEU A 105 11.71 11.31 25.56
CA LEU A 105 12.36 10.86 24.34
C LEU A 105 13.64 10.07 24.63
N ARG A 106 14.51 10.60 25.49
CA ARG A 106 15.73 9.90 25.90
C ARG A 106 15.44 8.55 26.57
N LYS A 107 14.40 8.50 27.39
CA LYS A 107 13.95 7.25 28.02
C LYS A 107 13.47 6.23 26.97
N ALA A 108 12.68 6.67 25.98
CA ALA A 108 12.21 5.81 24.90
C ALA A 108 13.36 5.26 24.05
N LEU A 109 14.36 6.09 23.74
CA LEU A 109 15.55 5.70 23.00
C LEU A 109 16.57 4.93 23.84
N ARG A 110 16.38 4.83 25.16
CA ARG A 110 17.38 4.32 26.10
C ARG A 110 18.73 5.05 25.95
N ASP A 111 18.66 6.38 25.76
CA ASP A 111 19.80 7.25 25.51
C ASP A 111 20.78 7.23 26.67
N GLY A 112 22.05 6.97 26.40
CA GLY A 112 23.10 6.82 27.42
C GLY A 112 23.16 5.46 28.13
N GLN A 113 22.20 4.55 27.84
CA GLN A 113 22.30 3.16 28.28
C GLN A 113 23.24 2.39 27.35
N PHE A 114 24.07 1.53 27.89
CA PHE A 114 25.05 0.75 27.12
C PHE A 114 26.07 1.59 26.28
N GLY A 115 26.35 2.84 26.72
CA GLY A 115 27.38 3.68 26.09
C GLY A 115 26.94 4.42 24.83
N THR A 116 25.75 4.18 24.32
CA THR A 116 25.26 4.83 23.11
C THR A 116 24.49 6.09 23.46
N LYS A 117 24.94 7.24 22.94
CA LYS A 117 24.20 8.52 23.03
C LYS A 117 23.57 8.83 21.68
N TYR A 118 22.29 9.18 21.71
CA TYR A 118 21.52 9.58 20.54
C TYR A 118 21.36 11.10 20.47
N ILE A 119 21.06 11.75 21.61
CA ILE A 119 20.77 13.18 21.68
C ILE A 119 21.77 13.86 22.61
N VAL A 120 22.54 14.78 22.05
CA VAL A 120 23.51 15.58 22.80
C VAL A 120 22.98 17.00 23.00
N ASN A 121 23.12 17.51 24.22
CA ASN A 121 22.92 18.92 24.53
C ASN A 121 24.21 19.68 24.24
N VAL A 122 24.15 20.61 23.31
CA VAL A 122 25.25 21.54 23.02
C VAL A 122 25.03 22.79 23.86
N GLN A 123 25.88 22.98 24.87
CA GLN A 123 25.71 24.02 25.86
C GLN A 123 25.58 25.41 25.20
N GLY A 124 24.55 26.15 25.57
CA GLY A 124 24.25 27.48 25.03
C GLY A 124 23.70 27.51 23.60
N ARG A 125 23.68 26.39 22.88
CA ARG A 125 23.27 26.34 21.45
C ARG A 125 22.00 25.54 21.20
N GLY A 126 21.78 24.39 21.88
CA GLY A 126 20.59 23.58 21.67
C GLY A 126 20.86 22.07 21.71
N TYR A 127 20.18 21.32 20.88
CA TYR A 127 20.21 19.85 20.83
C TYR A 127 20.55 19.34 19.44
N ARG A 128 21.22 18.20 19.36
CA ARG A 128 21.61 17.55 18.11
C ARG A 128 21.50 16.03 18.24
N LEU A 129 21.07 15.38 17.17
CA LEU A 129 21.19 13.93 17.03
C LEU A 129 22.65 13.58 16.63
N VAL A 130 23.27 12.60 17.29
CA VAL A 130 24.69 12.27 17.06
C VAL A 130 24.92 10.87 16.48
N VAL A 131 23.88 10.26 15.96
CA VAL A 131 23.96 8.96 15.29
C VAL A 131 23.77 9.13 13.79
N PRO A 132 24.46 8.33 12.96
CA PRO A 132 24.26 8.37 11.51
C PRO A 132 22.79 8.15 11.16
N ILE A 133 22.27 9.06 10.36
CA ILE A 133 20.92 8.98 9.82
C ILE A 133 21.02 8.40 8.41
N LYS A 134 20.36 7.28 8.18
CA LYS A 134 20.13 6.75 6.84
C LYS A 134 18.67 7.04 6.50
N ARG A 135 18.45 8.01 5.65
CA ARG A 135 17.15 8.20 5.02
C ARG A 135 17.05 7.09 3.98
N GLN A 136 16.17 6.13 4.20
CA GLN A 136 15.72 5.28 3.13
C GLN A 136 14.58 6.06 2.49
N PRO A 137 14.69 6.40 1.19
CA PRO A 137 13.48 6.61 0.44
C PRO A 137 12.65 5.36 0.72
N ASP A 138 11.42 5.53 1.12
CA ASP A 138 10.50 4.40 0.97
C ASP A 138 10.76 3.87 -0.42
N ASP A 139 10.91 2.57 -0.60
CA ASP A 139 11.14 1.91 -1.91
C ASP A 139 10.07 2.27 -2.95
N HIS A 140 9.45 3.41 -2.80
CA HIS A 140 8.31 3.99 -3.49
C HIS A 140 8.67 5.18 -4.39
N GLU A 141 9.95 5.56 -4.55
CA GLU A 141 10.36 6.45 -5.64
C GLU A 141 10.56 5.72 -6.98
N ARG A 142 9.86 4.62 -7.15
CA ARG A 142 9.52 4.10 -8.47
C ARG A 142 8.01 4.16 -8.58
N ASP A 143 7.56 5.13 -9.33
CA ASP A 143 6.17 5.49 -9.62
C ASP A 143 5.49 6.30 -8.50
N ASP A 144 5.05 7.51 -8.85
CA ASP A 144 4.07 8.36 -8.17
C ASP A 144 2.71 7.66 -8.04
N MET A 145 2.69 6.51 -7.35
CA MET A 145 1.48 5.74 -7.07
C MET A 145 1.42 5.51 -5.56
N PRO A 146 0.33 5.84 -4.88
CA PRO A 146 0.13 5.38 -3.53
C PRO A 146 0.20 3.87 -3.56
N SER A 147 1.23 3.31 -2.94
CA SER A 147 1.35 1.86 -2.74
C SER A 147 0.20 1.45 -1.85
N GLY A 148 -0.91 1.12 -2.47
CA GLY A 148 -2.02 0.48 -1.78
C GLY A 148 -1.48 -0.84 -1.23
N VAL A 149 -1.31 -0.89 0.06
CA VAL A 149 -1.11 -2.16 0.73
C VAL A 149 -2.33 -2.99 0.41
N SER A 150 -2.12 -4.15 -0.20
CA SER A 150 -3.20 -5.11 -0.46
C SER A 150 -4.03 -5.32 0.81
N ASN A 151 -5.34 -5.26 0.69
CA ASN A 151 -6.27 -5.53 1.78
C ASN A 151 -6.74 -7.00 1.80
N LEU A 152 -6.03 -7.88 1.09
CA LEU A 152 -6.37 -9.30 1.07
C LEU A 152 -6.39 -9.88 2.49
N PRO A 153 -7.43 -10.63 2.86
CA PRO A 153 -7.40 -11.45 4.06
C PRO A 153 -6.19 -12.38 4.07
N PRO A 154 -5.70 -12.81 5.25
CA PRO A 154 -4.58 -13.75 5.32
C PRO A 154 -4.80 -14.97 4.43
N PRO A 155 -3.75 -15.50 3.79
CA PRO A 155 -3.90 -16.68 2.95
C PRO A 155 -4.43 -17.85 3.78
N LEU A 156 -5.33 -18.62 3.17
CA LEU A 156 -5.82 -19.84 3.80
C LEU A 156 -4.64 -20.81 4.01
N SER A 157 -4.56 -21.39 5.19
CA SER A 157 -3.46 -22.25 5.60
C SER A 157 -3.25 -23.43 4.65
N ARG A 158 -4.30 -23.88 3.95
CA ARG A 158 -4.23 -24.96 2.97
C ARG A 158 -5.39 -24.87 1.98
N MET A 159 -5.06 -24.97 0.69
CA MET A 159 -6.05 -25.16 -0.37
C MET A 159 -5.95 -26.61 -0.86
N ILE A 160 -7.08 -27.25 -1.05
CA ILE A 160 -7.14 -28.66 -1.46
C ILE A 160 -7.79 -28.79 -2.84
N GLY A 161 -7.02 -29.33 -3.80
CA GLY A 161 -7.52 -29.69 -5.12
C GLY A 161 -7.98 -28.54 -5.99
N ARG A 162 -7.40 -27.33 -5.78
CA ARG A 162 -7.72 -26.11 -6.56
C ARG A 162 -6.46 -25.43 -7.13
N GLU A 163 -5.32 -26.00 -6.98
CA GLU A 163 -4.03 -25.43 -7.38
C GLU A 163 -3.98 -25.14 -8.89
N ASP A 164 -4.49 -26.07 -9.71
CA ASP A 164 -4.58 -25.89 -11.16
C ASP A 164 -5.56 -24.79 -11.54
N VAL A 165 -6.72 -24.74 -10.87
CA VAL A 165 -7.73 -23.69 -11.06
C VAL A 165 -7.16 -22.29 -10.79
N VAL A 166 -6.40 -22.14 -9.71
CA VAL A 166 -5.74 -20.87 -9.36
C VAL A 166 -4.74 -20.46 -10.44
N ARG A 167 -3.96 -21.40 -10.92
CA ARG A 167 -2.98 -21.17 -11.99
C ARG A 167 -3.65 -20.74 -13.30
N ASP A 168 -4.72 -21.41 -13.68
CA ASP A 168 -5.47 -21.13 -14.90
C ASP A 168 -6.10 -19.72 -14.85
N ILE A 169 -6.77 -19.40 -13.74
CA ILE A 169 -7.38 -18.06 -13.58
C ILE A 169 -6.30 -16.96 -13.56
N ARG A 170 -5.18 -17.18 -12.84
CA ARG A 170 -4.05 -16.23 -12.86
C ARG A 170 -3.50 -16.01 -14.27
N THR A 171 -3.46 -17.07 -15.09
CA THR A 171 -3.04 -16.96 -16.49
C THR A 171 -4.06 -16.18 -17.32
N MET A 172 -5.35 -16.38 -17.10
CA MET A 172 -6.40 -15.63 -17.76
C MET A 172 -6.33 -14.13 -17.43
N LEU A 173 -6.07 -13.76 -16.19
CA LEU A 173 -5.94 -12.36 -15.76
C LEU A 173 -4.82 -11.60 -16.47
N LYS A 174 -3.84 -12.29 -17.08
CA LYS A 174 -2.79 -11.62 -17.89
C LYS A 174 -3.27 -11.17 -19.26
N SER A 175 -4.33 -11.78 -19.78
CA SER A 175 -4.88 -11.51 -21.13
C SER A 175 -6.28 -10.94 -21.11
N GLN A 176 -7.00 -11.08 -19.99
CA GLN A 176 -8.39 -10.65 -19.84
C GLN A 176 -8.51 -9.61 -18.74
N GLN A 177 -9.15 -8.50 -19.02
CA GLN A 177 -9.37 -7.45 -18.02
C GLN A 177 -10.46 -7.84 -16.98
N LEU A 178 -11.46 -8.63 -17.40
CA LEU A 178 -12.53 -9.10 -16.54
C LEU A 178 -12.66 -10.61 -16.61
N THR A 179 -12.48 -11.27 -15.48
CA THR A 179 -12.71 -12.71 -15.33
C THR A 179 -13.74 -12.94 -14.22
N THR A 180 -14.77 -13.73 -14.49
CA THR A 180 -15.78 -14.09 -13.49
C THR A 180 -15.68 -15.56 -13.11
N ILE A 181 -15.45 -15.85 -11.84
CA ILE A 181 -15.56 -17.21 -11.27
C ILE A 181 -17.04 -17.50 -11.02
N LEU A 182 -17.61 -18.31 -11.91
CA LEU A 182 -19.01 -18.69 -11.87
C LEU A 182 -19.19 -20.04 -11.17
N GLY A 183 -20.13 -20.15 -10.25
CA GLY A 183 -20.44 -21.44 -9.61
C GLY A 183 -21.50 -21.36 -8.52
N ALA A 184 -22.00 -22.51 -8.09
CA ALA A 184 -23.01 -22.62 -7.05
C ALA A 184 -22.55 -22.04 -5.70
N GLY A 185 -23.51 -21.73 -4.81
CA GLY A 185 -23.21 -21.33 -3.44
C GLY A 185 -22.42 -22.43 -2.72
N GLY A 186 -21.43 -22.04 -1.91
CA GLY A 186 -20.62 -22.99 -1.13
C GLY A 186 -19.56 -23.78 -1.91
N ILE A 187 -19.44 -23.60 -3.24
CA ILE A 187 -18.46 -24.35 -4.07
C ILE A 187 -16.99 -23.92 -3.86
N GLY A 188 -16.77 -22.82 -3.12
CA GLY A 188 -15.45 -22.28 -2.81
C GLY A 188 -14.98 -21.15 -3.75
N LYS A 189 -15.91 -20.37 -4.35
CA LYS A 189 -15.55 -19.22 -5.21
C LYS A 189 -14.68 -18.19 -4.52
N THR A 190 -15.09 -17.73 -3.34
CA THR A 190 -14.35 -16.77 -2.51
C THR A 190 -12.96 -17.31 -2.16
N THR A 191 -12.88 -18.58 -1.76
CA THR A 191 -11.62 -19.27 -1.46
C THR A 191 -10.65 -19.24 -2.63
N VAL A 192 -11.16 -19.57 -3.84
CA VAL A 192 -10.37 -19.55 -5.07
C VAL A 192 -9.98 -18.11 -5.44
N ALA A 193 -10.92 -17.15 -5.35
CA ALA A 193 -10.65 -15.74 -5.67
C ALA A 193 -9.54 -15.16 -4.77
N LEU A 194 -9.58 -15.42 -3.47
CA LEU A 194 -8.52 -15.01 -2.53
C LEU A 194 -7.17 -15.65 -2.85
N ALA A 195 -7.17 -16.94 -3.16
CA ALA A 195 -5.93 -17.62 -3.52
C ALA A 195 -5.33 -17.13 -4.83
N VAL A 196 -6.17 -16.82 -5.83
CA VAL A 196 -5.73 -16.13 -7.07
C VAL A 196 -5.16 -14.77 -6.73
N GLY A 197 -5.82 -14.00 -5.85
CA GLY A 197 -5.33 -12.70 -5.38
C GLY A 197 -3.93 -12.79 -4.77
N HIS A 198 -3.71 -13.71 -3.84
CA HIS A 198 -2.39 -13.95 -3.24
C HIS A 198 -1.35 -14.37 -4.28
N ALA A 199 -1.71 -15.26 -5.21
CA ALA A 199 -0.80 -15.69 -6.27
C ALA A 199 -0.48 -14.57 -7.29
N ALA A 200 -1.38 -13.59 -7.44
CA ALA A 200 -1.26 -12.48 -8.37
C ALA A 200 -0.54 -11.24 -7.77
N LEU A 201 -0.24 -11.21 -6.47
CA LEU A 201 0.47 -10.09 -5.82
C LEU A 201 1.74 -9.66 -6.58
N VAL A 202 2.51 -10.62 -7.08
CA VAL A 202 3.74 -10.35 -7.85
C VAL A 202 3.42 -9.74 -9.22
N ASP A 203 2.34 -10.19 -9.88
CA ASP A 203 1.97 -9.72 -11.23
C ASP A 203 1.45 -8.27 -11.22
N PHE A 204 0.91 -7.82 -10.08
CA PHE A 204 0.34 -6.49 -9.85
C PHE A 204 1.12 -5.65 -8.83
N ALA A 205 2.39 -5.99 -8.56
CA ALA A 205 3.28 -5.26 -7.65
C ALA A 205 2.64 -4.97 -6.27
N GLY A 206 1.89 -5.92 -5.72
CA GLY A 206 1.17 -5.77 -4.45
C GLY A 206 -0.18 -5.06 -4.54
N GLN A 207 -0.56 -4.52 -5.70
CA GLN A 207 -1.82 -3.80 -5.91
C GLN A 207 -2.97 -4.80 -6.17
N VAL A 208 -3.38 -5.54 -5.16
CA VAL A 208 -4.50 -6.49 -5.22
C VAL A 208 -5.49 -6.16 -4.11
N PHE A 209 -6.71 -5.84 -4.48
CA PHE A 209 -7.73 -5.36 -3.54
C PHE A 209 -8.94 -6.27 -3.56
N PHE A 210 -9.35 -6.70 -2.37
CA PHE A 210 -10.55 -7.51 -2.14
C PHE A 210 -11.71 -6.62 -1.68
N VAL A 211 -12.84 -6.76 -2.34
CA VAL A 211 -14.08 -6.02 -2.06
C VAL A 211 -15.22 -7.01 -1.89
N ASP A 212 -15.73 -7.12 -0.68
CA ASP A 212 -16.95 -7.90 -0.41
C ASP A 212 -18.17 -7.00 -0.66
N VAL A 213 -18.92 -7.32 -1.71
CA VAL A 213 -20.16 -6.62 -2.06
C VAL A 213 -21.41 -7.38 -1.63
N SER A 214 -21.27 -8.45 -0.83
CA SER A 214 -22.41 -9.28 -0.40
C SER A 214 -23.39 -8.56 0.52
N THR A 215 -22.95 -7.49 1.19
CA THR A 215 -23.74 -6.73 2.18
C THR A 215 -24.19 -5.36 1.69
N VAL A 216 -23.76 -4.91 0.51
CA VAL A 216 -24.12 -3.61 -0.04
C VAL A 216 -25.41 -3.70 -0.86
N ASN A 217 -26.17 -2.60 -0.97
CA ASN A 217 -27.52 -2.62 -1.54
C ASN A 217 -27.76 -1.65 -2.69
N ASP A 218 -26.82 -0.72 -2.93
CA ASP A 218 -26.94 0.29 -3.98
C ASP A 218 -25.57 0.59 -4.63
N LYS A 219 -25.61 1.37 -5.72
CA LYS A 219 -24.41 1.73 -6.52
C LYS A 219 -23.39 2.52 -5.70
N GLU A 220 -23.86 3.45 -4.90
CA GLU A 220 -23.01 4.33 -4.08
C GLU A 220 -22.22 3.52 -3.05
N GLN A 221 -22.86 2.52 -2.43
CA GLN A 221 -22.20 1.63 -1.48
C GLN A 221 -21.15 0.74 -2.17
N VAL A 222 -21.40 0.26 -3.39
CA VAL A 222 -20.38 -0.51 -4.15
C VAL A 222 -19.20 0.38 -4.46
N ILE A 223 -19.42 1.62 -4.94
CA ILE A 223 -18.35 2.60 -5.21
C ILE A 223 -17.57 2.89 -3.92
N GLY A 224 -18.27 3.13 -2.81
CA GLY A 224 -17.67 3.36 -1.50
C GLY A 224 -16.84 2.19 -1.01
N ALA A 225 -17.30 0.95 -1.20
CA ALA A 225 -16.56 -0.26 -0.84
C ALA A 225 -15.28 -0.40 -1.66
N VAL A 226 -15.34 -0.16 -2.98
CA VAL A 226 -14.15 -0.16 -3.84
C VAL A 226 -13.18 0.97 -3.45
N ALA A 227 -13.69 2.20 -3.23
CA ALA A 227 -12.89 3.34 -2.79
C ALA A 227 -12.15 3.04 -1.48
N THR A 228 -12.86 2.52 -0.49
CA THR A 228 -12.28 2.11 0.80
C THR A 228 -11.20 1.04 0.63
N ALA A 229 -11.46 0.04 -0.21
CA ALA A 229 -10.51 -1.06 -0.44
C ALA A 229 -9.19 -0.58 -1.04
N ILE A 230 -9.22 0.45 -1.91
CA ILE A 230 -8.02 1.04 -2.52
C ILE A 230 -7.41 2.18 -1.71
N GLY A 231 -7.94 2.44 -0.50
CA GLY A 231 -7.43 3.46 0.42
C GLY A 231 -7.86 4.90 0.11
N LEU A 232 -8.96 5.11 -0.62
CA LEU A 232 -9.55 6.43 -0.81
C LEU A 232 -10.49 6.79 0.34
N ASP A 233 -10.50 8.07 0.71
CA ASP A 233 -11.50 8.61 1.64
C ASP A 233 -12.85 8.72 0.89
N PRO A 234 -13.94 8.11 1.39
CA PRO A 234 -15.25 8.13 0.74
C PRO A 234 -15.96 9.50 0.80
N GLN A 235 -15.40 10.52 1.41
CA GLN A 235 -16.03 11.84 1.58
C GLN A 235 -15.91 12.79 0.37
N PHE A 236 -15.70 12.26 -0.83
CA PHE A 236 -15.65 13.09 -2.05
C PHE A 236 -17.04 13.52 -2.50
N VAL A 237 -17.12 14.73 -3.09
CA VAL A 237 -18.36 15.30 -3.66
C VAL A 237 -18.88 14.46 -4.83
N ASP A 238 -17.98 13.84 -5.60
CA ASP A 238 -18.28 12.88 -6.65
C ASP A 238 -17.39 11.62 -6.46
N PRO A 239 -17.93 10.60 -5.75
CA PRO A 239 -17.17 9.39 -5.46
C PRO A 239 -16.78 8.59 -6.73
N GLU A 240 -17.62 8.58 -7.77
CA GLU A 240 -17.36 7.84 -9.01
C GLU A 240 -16.20 8.46 -9.81
N GLU A 241 -16.21 9.80 -9.97
CA GLU A 241 -15.12 10.50 -10.64
C GLU A 241 -13.80 10.40 -9.87
N ALA A 242 -13.84 10.53 -8.53
CA ALA A 242 -12.66 10.39 -7.68
C ALA A 242 -12.08 8.98 -7.76
N LEU A 243 -12.92 7.95 -7.76
CA LEU A 243 -12.53 6.55 -7.94
C LEU A 243 -11.84 6.33 -9.28
N LEU A 244 -12.45 6.76 -10.39
CA LEU A 244 -11.90 6.61 -11.72
C LEU A 244 -10.58 7.35 -11.88
N ARG A 245 -10.48 8.58 -11.38
CA ARG A 245 -9.23 9.37 -11.39
C ARG A 245 -8.12 8.66 -10.64
N SER A 246 -8.43 8.06 -9.48
CA SER A 246 -7.46 7.30 -8.70
C SER A 246 -7.01 6.02 -9.39
N LEU A 247 -7.91 5.33 -10.10
CA LEU A 247 -7.63 4.06 -10.78
C LEU A 247 -6.97 4.24 -12.15
N SER A 248 -7.18 5.37 -12.84
CA SER A 248 -6.74 5.58 -14.24
C SER A 248 -5.25 5.40 -14.47
N HIS A 249 -4.43 5.65 -13.45
CA HIS A 249 -2.97 5.54 -13.51
C HIS A 249 -2.42 4.31 -12.78
N ARG A 250 -3.29 3.42 -12.29
CA ARG A 250 -2.86 2.22 -11.54
C ARG A 250 -2.88 0.97 -12.43
N LYS A 251 -1.96 0.06 -12.13
CA LYS A 251 -2.03 -1.34 -12.57
C LYS A 251 -2.39 -2.18 -11.35
N ALA A 252 -3.64 -2.61 -11.24
CA ALA A 252 -4.13 -3.30 -10.05
C ALA A 252 -5.14 -4.40 -10.41
N LEU A 253 -5.32 -5.34 -9.47
CA LEU A 253 -6.37 -6.35 -9.51
C LEU A 253 -7.44 -6.00 -8.47
N LEU A 254 -8.69 -5.83 -8.91
CA LEU A 254 -9.85 -5.70 -8.05
C LEU A 254 -10.58 -7.05 -7.99
N ILE A 255 -10.76 -7.60 -6.80
CA ILE A 255 -11.52 -8.84 -6.58
C ILE A 255 -12.86 -8.45 -5.97
N LEU A 256 -13.95 -8.71 -6.68
CA LEU A 256 -15.32 -8.46 -6.23
C LEU A 256 -15.96 -9.79 -5.83
N ASP A 257 -16.34 -9.95 -4.56
CA ASP A 257 -17.00 -11.16 -4.07
C ASP A 257 -18.45 -10.88 -3.68
N GLY A 258 -19.33 -11.86 -3.91
CA GLY A 258 -20.74 -11.74 -3.53
C GLY A 258 -21.62 -10.93 -4.48
N CYS A 259 -21.29 -10.89 -5.79
CA CYS A 259 -21.97 -10.03 -6.77
C CYS A 259 -23.39 -10.48 -7.12
N GLU A 260 -23.86 -11.64 -6.66
CA GLU A 260 -25.09 -12.29 -7.15
C GLU A 260 -26.39 -11.52 -6.92
N HIS A 261 -26.49 -10.68 -5.89
CA HIS A 261 -27.69 -9.90 -5.61
C HIS A 261 -27.68 -8.50 -6.26
N LEU A 262 -26.54 -8.05 -6.74
CA LEU A 262 -26.35 -6.74 -7.39
C LEU A 262 -25.73 -6.87 -8.79
N THR A 263 -25.97 -7.96 -9.50
CA THR A 263 -25.30 -8.29 -10.77
C THR A 263 -25.28 -7.13 -11.77
N LYS A 264 -26.45 -6.45 -11.97
CA LYS A 264 -26.54 -5.30 -12.89
C LYS A 264 -25.71 -4.09 -12.43
N MET A 265 -25.83 -3.71 -11.16
CA MET A 265 -25.10 -2.56 -10.62
C MET A 265 -23.59 -2.82 -10.59
N THR A 266 -23.18 -4.03 -10.20
CA THR A 266 -21.77 -4.43 -10.25
C THR A 266 -21.26 -4.44 -11.69
N ALA A 267 -22.04 -4.86 -12.65
CA ALA A 267 -21.69 -4.82 -14.06
C ALA A 267 -21.51 -3.38 -14.57
N GLU A 268 -22.41 -2.46 -14.22
CA GLU A 268 -22.31 -1.04 -14.60
C GLU A 268 -21.03 -0.41 -14.04
N ILE A 269 -20.71 -0.65 -12.78
CA ILE A 269 -19.50 -0.13 -12.13
C ILE A 269 -18.25 -0.78 -12.74
N ALA A 270 -18.27 -2.09 -12.96
CA ALA A 270 -17.17 -2.80 -13.60
C ALA A 270 -16.89 -2.26 -15.01
N ASP A 271 -17.91 -2.05 -15.82
CA ASP A 271 -17.80 -1.48 -17.16
C ASP A 271 -17.24 -0.04 -17.12
N CYS A 272 -17.71 0.78 -16.18
CA CYS A 272 -17.21 2.13 -15.96
C CYS A 272 -15.72 2.14 -15.58
N ILE A 273 -15.30 1.28 -14.64
CA ILE A 273 -13.90 1.17 -14.22
C ILE A 273 -13.03 0.66 -15.37
N LEU A 274 -13.44 -0.38 -16.08
CA LEU A 274 -12.66 -0.96 -17.18
C LEU A 274 -12.46 0.00 -18.35
N ARG A 275 -13.45 0.86 -18.62
CA ARG A 275 -13.32 1.91 -19.64
C ARG A 275 -12.46 3.08 -19.18
N GLY A 276 -12.59 3.49 -17.92
CA GLY A 276 -11.89 4.66 -17.38
C GLY A 276 -10.47 4.38 -16.88
N ALA A 277 -10.14 3.10 -16.62
CA ALA A 277 -8.88 2.68 -16.03
C ALA A 277 -8.33 1.41 -16.71
N PRO A 278 -7.69 1.53 -17.87
CA PRO A 278 -7.26 0.39 -18.69
C PRO A 278 -6.18 -0.50 -18.02
N GLY A 279 -5.51 0.00 -16.98
CA GLY A 279 -4.55 -0.76 -16.20
C GLY A 279 -5.17 -1.68 -15.12
N ILE A 280 -6.50 -1.60 -14.94
CA ILE A 280 -7.20 -2.40 -13.94
C ILE A 280 -7.65 -3.72 -14.54
N ASN A 281 -7.35 -4.81 -13.82
CA ASN A 281 -7.95 -6.11 -14.03
C ASN A 281 -8.99 -6.38 -12.93
N MET A 282 -10.04 -7.11 -13.26
CA MET A 282 -11.11 -7.45 -12.32
C MET A 282 -11.35 -8.94 -12.27
N LEU A 283 -11.52 -9.47 -11.06
CA LEU A 283 -11.92 -10.85 -10.80
C LEU A 283 -13.21 -10.83 -10.00
N ALA A 284 -14.31 -11.23 -10.61
CA ALA A 284 -15.59 -11.35 -9.92
C ALA A 284 -15.85 -12.78 -9.45
N ALA A 285 -16.42 -12.95 -8.28
CA ALA A 285 -16.92 -14.24 -7.80
C ALA A 285 -18.44 -14.14 -7.62
N SER A 286 -19.19 -14.91 -8.43
CA SER A 286 -20.64 -14.79 -8.50
C SER A 286 -21.31 -16.12 -8.82
N ARG A 287 -22.61 -16.22 -8.54
CA ARG A 287 -23.46 -17.33 -9.00
C ARG A 287 -23.96 -17.13 -10.44
N GLU A 288 -23.98 -15.88 -10.90
CA GLU A 288 -24.41 -15.47 -12.22
C GLU A 288 -23.31 -14.65 -12.91
N ALA A 289 -23.24 -14.71 -14.23
CA ALA A 289 -22.33 -13.88 -15.01
C ALA A 289 -22.78 -12.42 -14.98
N LEU A 290 -21.84 -11.48 -15.06
CA LEU A 290 -22.11 -10.03 -15.11
C LEU A 290 -22.69 -9.59 -16.46
N GLN A 291 -22.59 -10.44 -17.48
CA GLN A 291 -23.10 -10.23 -18.84
C GLN A 291 -22.48 -9.04 -19.57
N LEU A 292 -21.21 -8.74 -19.29
CA LEU A 292 -20.43 -7.74 -20.00
C LEU A 292 -19.73 -8.34 -21.22
N ALA A 293 -19.63 -7.56 -22.30
CA ALA A 293 -18.99 -8.01 -23.55
C ALA A 293 -17.50 -8.40 -23.36
N SER A 294 -16.82 -7.76 -22.40
CA SER A 294 -15.43 -8.03 -22.04
C SER A 294 -15.27 -9.15 -20.99
N GLU A 295 -16.37 -9.74 -20.54
CA GLU A 295 -16.34 -10.74 -19.47
C GLU A 295 -15.85 -12.09 -19.96
N HIS A 296 -14.86 -12.64 -19.29
CA HIS A 296 -14.43 -14.03 -19.46
C HIS A 296 -14.92 -14.88 -18.30
N VAL A 297 -15.77 -15.86 -18.57
CA VAL A 297 -16.41 -16.69 -17.54
C VAL A 297 -15.64 -17.98 -17.30
N PHE A 298 -15.10 -18.13 -16.09
CA PHE A 298 -14.51 -19.37 -15.60
C PHE A 298 -15.52 -20.14 -14.75
N ARG A 299 -15.99 -21.29 -15.23
CA ARG A 299 -16.94 -22.14 -14.50
C ARG A 299 -16.21 -23.02 -13.50
N LEU A 300 -16.36 -22.72 -12.20
CA LEU A 300 -15.79 -23.50 -11.12
C LEU A 300 -16.59 -24.80 -10.93
N ARG A 301 -15.93 -25.93 -11.17
CA ARG A 301 -16.53 -27.25 -10.98
C ARG A 301 -16.47 -27.67 -9.49
N PRO A 302 -17.34 -28.57 -9.03
CA PRO A 302 -17.20 -29.21 -7.72
C PRO A 302 -15.82 -29.88 -7.58
N LEU A 303 -15.38 -30.13 -6.35
CA LEU A 303 -14.21 -30.99 -6.09
C LEU A 303 -14.53 -32.42 -6.49
N ASP A 304 -13.52 -33.11 -7.01
CA ASP A 304 -13.67 -34.51 -7.39
C ASP A 304 -13.98 -35.35 -6.16
N CYS A 305 -15.04 -36.16 -6.28
CA CYS A 305 -15.50 -37.08 -5.25
C CYS A 305 -15.10 -38.51 -5.62
N PRO A 306 -14.88 -39.39 -4.62
CA PRO A 306 -14.70 -40.81 -4.89
C PRO A 306 -15.97 -41.39 -5.55
N PRO A 307 -15.83 -42.33 -6.50
CA PRO A 307 -16.96 -43.01 -7.09
C PRO A 307 -17.65 -43.90 -6.03
N GLU A 308 -18.95 -44.10 -6.19
CA GLU A 308 -19.72 -45.02 -5.33
C GLU A 308 -19.34 -46.47 -5.64
N GLN A 309 -18.25 -46.93 -5.07
CA GLN A 309 -17.81 -48.35 -5.19
C GLN A 309 -17.68 -48.98 -3.80
N LEU A 310 -18.20 -50.19 -3.67
CA LEU A 310 -18.05 -50.98 -2.47
C LEU A 310 -16.62 -51.52 -2.35
N GLY A 311 -16.01 -51.40 -1.16
CA GLY A 311 -14.70 -51.98 -0.86
C GLY A 311 -13.51 -51.07 -1.00
N GLN A 312 -13.69 -49.74 -1.18
CA GLN A 312 -12.60 -48.79 -1.16
C GLN A 312 -12.00 -48.63 0.24
N THR A 313 -10.68 -48.57 0.29
CA THR A 313 -9.95 -48.26 1.53
C THR A 313 -10.02 -46.78 1.87
N ALA A 314 -9.86 -46.42 3.13
CA ALA A 314 -9.79 -45.00 3.56
C ALA A 314 -8.65 -44.25 2.82
N ALA A 315 -7.55 -44.88 2.53
CA ALA A 315 -6.43 -44.32 1.79
C ALA A 315 -6.83 -43.95 0.35
N GLU A 316 -7.54 -44.84 -0.36
CA GLU A 316 -8.04 -44.57 -1.72
C GLU A 316 -9.05 -43.45 -1.76
N VAL A 317 -9.95 -43.41 -0.78
CA VAL A 317 -10.94 -42.30 -0.65
C VAL A 317 -10.26 -40.95 -0.42
N LEU A 318 -9.19 -40.90 0.36
CA LEU A 318 -8.44 -39.66 0.64
C LEU A 318 -7.60 -39.15 -0.56
N PHE A 319 -7.48 -39.88 -1.65
CA PHE A 319 -6.92 -39.35 -2.90
C PHE A 319 -7.82 -38.28 -3.52
N TYR A 320 -9.12 -38.32 -3.25
CA TYR A 320 -10.07 -37.34 -3.79
C TYR A 320 -10.09 -36.06 -2.98
N PRO A 321 -10.01 -34.88 -3.63
CA PRO A 321 -9.96 -33.60 -2.94
C PRO A 321 -11.18 -33.33 -2.03
N ALA A 322 -12.37 -33.76 -2.43
CA ALA A 322 -13.57 -33.60 -1.61
C ALA A 322 -13.50 -34.37 -0.30
N ALA A 323 -13.01 -35.61 -0.35
CA ALA A 323 -12.84 -36.44 0.85
C ALA A 323 -11.75 -35.90 1.78
N ARG A 324 -10.63 -35.43 1.21
CA ARG A 324 -9.56 -34.78 1.98
C ARG A 324 -10.05 -33.51 2.69
N LEU A 325 -10.80 -32.65 2.00
CA LEU A 325 -11.39 -31.44 2.60
C LEU A 325 -12.32 -31.83 3.75
N PHE A 326 -13.19 -32.83 3.54
CA PHE A 326 -14.08 -33.32 4.59
C PHE A 326 -13.31 -33.82 5.83
N ALA A 327 -12.27 -34.65 5.63
CA ALA A 327 -11.46 -35.19 6.71
C ALA A 327 -10.75 -34.09 7.50
N GLU A 328 -10.24 -33.05 6.83
CA GLU A 328 -9.60 -31.89 7.50
C GLU A 328 -10.62 -31.07 8.32
N CYS A 329 -11.80 -30.82 7.76
CA CYS A 329 -12.87 -30.10 8.49
C CYS A 329 -13.30 -30.85 9.75
N VAL A 330 -13.49 -32.16 9.65
CA VAL A 330 -13.87 -33.00 10.80
C VAL A 330 -12.73 -33.11 11.82
N GLY A 331 -11.49 -33.26 11.36
CA GLY A 331 -10.31 -33.30 12.22
C GLY A 331 -10.12 -32.03 13.04
N THR A 332 -10.38 -30.86 12.43
CA THR A 332 -10.30 -29.57 13.13
C THR A 332 -11.40 -29.40 14.18
N LEU A 333 -12.61 -29.92 13.94
CA LEU A 333 -13.71 -29.89 14.92
C LEU A 333 -13.45 -30.79 16.13
N MET A 334 -12.76 -31.92 15.95
CA MET A 334 -12.43 -32.84 17.03
C MET A 334 -11.32 -32.38 17.96
N ILE A 335 -10.49 -31.42 17.54
CA ILE A 335 -9.39 -30.87 18.35
C ILE A 335 -9.87 -29.65 19.16
N SER A 336 -11.02 -29.08 18.84
CA SER A 336 -11.58 -27.88 19.52
C SER A 336 -12.64 -28.22 20.58
N CYS A 337 -12.86 -29.50 20.89
CA CYS A 337 -13.62 -30.00 22.04
C CYS A 337 -12.66 -30.62 23.04
#